data_7cfac19cc457bbaa5a2d516d56c90ac5
#
_entry.id   7cfac19cc457bbaa5a2d516d56c90ac5
#
_cell.length_a   1.000
_cell.length_b   1.000
_cell.length_c   1.000
_cell.angle_alpha   90.00
_cell.angle_beta   90.00
_cell.angle_gamma   90.00
#
_symmetry.space_group_name_H-M   'P 1'
#
loop_
_entity.id
_entity.type
_entity.pdbx_description
1 polymer ?
#
loop_
_entity_poly.entity_id
_entity_poly.type
_entity_poly.pdbx_seq_one_letter_code
_entity_poly.pdbx_strand_id
1 'polypeptide(L)'
;MEFQHELIIPNEGLPFKLFLFEGRNGNYVREKHWHTSIEIFTVMEGSLFFYIDEVEYPLKAGEFLIINSNEVHSIQAPVRNETIVLQIPLKQFTDYFTAQRFIRFHSRNVRHREDVYAPVASEPSETDKRMVSLIQDLYRIYLSKETGYEFRIRAVFYEILYLMVSTYRETEVEESELKNSRRLDALSKITTYMREHYREDLKLSGLAAMFGYSDAYLSRMFRKYAKVNFKTYLQDIRMAYAYRELLN
;
A
#
# COMPACT_ATOMS: atom_id res chain seq x y z
N MET A 1 -13.77 -9.41 -13.69
CA MET A 1 -13.80 -8.34 -12.68
C MET A 1 -12.69 -7.36 -13.01
N GLU A 2 -13.00 -6.08 -13.02
CA GLU A 2 -12.03 -5.03 -13.29
C GLU A 2 -11.39 -4.60 -11.98
N PHE A 3 -10.05 -4.58 -11.91
CA PHE A 3 -9.30 -4.02 -10.79
C PHE A 3 -8.73 -2.68 -11.22
N GLN A 4 -8.75 -1.70 -10.34
CA GLN A 4 -8.20 -0.38 -10.61
C GLN A 4 -6.82 -0.24 -9.99
N HIS A 5 -5.86 0.37 -10.71
CA HIS A 5 -4.59 0.76 -10.12
C HIS A 5 -4.77 2.08 -9.37
N GLU A 6 -4.40 2.10 -8.08
CA GLU A 6 -4.40 3.31 -7.29
C GLU A 6 -3.03 4.00 -7.32
N LEU A 7 -3.03 5.28 -7.65
CA LEU A 7 -1.83 6.11 -7.60
C LEU A 7 -1.66 6.68 -6.19
N ILE A 8 -0.58 6.28 -5.51
CA ILE A 8 -0.26 6.76 -4.17
C ILE A 8 0.80 7.84 -4.23
N ILE A 9 0.46 9.04 -3.75
CA ILE A 9 1.37 10.18 -3.62
C ILE A 9 1.63 10.43 -2.13
N PRO A 10 2.90 10.39 -1.67
CA PRO A 10 3.24 10.69 -0.29
C PRO A 10 2.79 12.08 0.16
N ASN A 11 2.56 12.26 1.46
CA ASN A 11 2.32 13.58 2.02
C ASN A 11 3.54 14.48 1.81
N GLU A 12 3.30 15.78 1.73
CA GLU A 12 4.38 16.76 1.52
C GLU A 12 5.44 16.66 2.62
N GLY A 13 6.71 16.61 2.21
CA GLY A 13 7.86 16.49 3.12
C GLY A 13 8.03 15.14 3.81
N LEU A 14 7.13 14.16 3.56
CA LEU A 14 7.19 12.83 4.16
C LEU A 14 7.53 11.75 3.12
N PRO A 15 8.20 10.66 3.53
CA PRO A 15 8.52 9.55 2.65
C PRO A 15 7.36 8.54 2.48
N PHE A 16 6.19 8.81 3.06
CA PHE A 16 5.00 7.95 3.07
C PHE A 16 3.73 8.80 2.96
N LYS A 17 2.59 8.15 2.70
CA LYS A 17 1.26 8.79 2.81
C LYS A 17 0.58 8.29 4.08
N LEU A 18 0.04 9.22 4.87
CA LEU A 18 -0.65 8.96 6.13
C LEU A 18 -1.95 9.75 6.15
N PHE A 19 -3.06 9.08 6.44
CA PHE A 19 -4.37 9.73 6.54
C PHE A 19 -5.30 8.93 7.43
N LEU A 20 -6.38 9.57 7.89
CA LEU A 20 -7.49 8.91 8.56
C LEU A 20 -8.57 8.58 7.53
N PHE A 21 -8.99 7.35 7.50
CA PHE A 21 -10.18 6.90 6.80
C PHE A 21 -11.35 6.85 7.79
N GLU A 22 -12.41 7.59 7.51
CA GLU A 22 -13.61 7.65 8.32
C GLU A 22 -14.80 7.09 7.56
N GLY A 23 -15.26 5.93 7.93
CA GLY A 23 -16.52 5.35 7.44
C GLY A 23 -17.71 5.90 8.23
N ARG A 24 -17.95 7.23 8.15
CA ARG A 24 -18.91 7.95 9.04
C ARG A 24 -20.33 7.39 9.03
N ASN A 25 -20.82 6.94 7.88
CA ASN A 25 -22.21 6.51 7.69
C ASN A 25 -22.38 4.99 7.59
N GLY A 26 -21.29 4.22 7.71
CA GLY A 26 -21.31 2.81 7.33
C GLY A 26 -21.53 2.60 5.82
N ASN A 27 -21.66 1.34 5.40
CA ASN A 27 -21.93 0.94 4.00
C ASN A 27 -20.91 1.49 2.98
N TYR A 28 -19.68 1.76 3.42
CA TYR A 28 -18.61 2.14 2.51
C TYR A 28 -18.05 0.90 1.84
N VAL A 29 -17.86 0.99 0.52
CA VAL A 29 -17.22 -0.04 -0.28
C VAL A 29 -16.11 0.59 -1.11
N ARG A 30 -14.89 0.09 -0.96
CA ARG A 30 -13.80 0.35 -1.89
C ARG A 30 -13.66 -0.86 -2.78
N GLU A 31 -13.93 -0.65 -4.06
CA GLU A 31 -13.84 -1.71 -5.08
C GLU A 31 -12.43 -2.29 -5.18
N LYS A 32 -12.31 -3.49 -5.77
CA LYS A 32 -11.03 -4.17 -5.98
C LYS A 32 -10.04 -3.26 -6.69
N HIS A 33 -8.91 -3.02 -6.03
CA HIS A 33 -7.82 -2.21 -6.55
C HIS A 33 -6.46 -2.78 -6.08
N TRP A 34 -5.38 -2.21 -6.60
CA TRP A 34 -4.02 -2.54 -6.20
C TRP A 34 -3.12 -1.30 -6.35
N HIS A 35 -2.01 -1.31 -5.67
CA HIS A 35 -0.99 -0.27 -5.73
C HIS A 35 0.40 -0.85 -5.48
N THR A 36 1.43 -0.05 -5.76
CA THR A 36 2.84 -0.45 -5.64
C THR A 36 3.45 -0.18 -4.25
N SER A 37 2.71 0.45 -3.37
CA SER A 37 3.12 0.69 -1.98
C SER A 37 2.71 -0.47 -1.09
N ILE A 38 3.39 -0.64 0.04
CA ILE A 38 2.88 -1.43 1.14
C ILE A 38 1.90 -0.53 1.90
N GLU A 39 0.79 -1.08 2.35
CA GLU A 39 -0.23 -0.34 3.08
C GLU A 39 -0.54 -1.01 4.40
N ILE A 40 -0.64 -0.22 5.46
CA ILE A 40 -1.04 -0.70 6.79
C ILE A 40 -2.31 0.02 7.20
N PHE A 41 -3.35 -0.76 7.45
CA PHE A 41 -4.59 -0.29 8.04
C PHE A 41 -4.57 -0.58 9.54
N THR A 42 -4.84 0.43 10.37
CA THR A 42 -4.94 0.28 11.82
C THR A 42 -6.26 0.84 12.27
N VAL A 43 -7.15 -0.03 12.77
CA VAL A 43 -8.48 0.36 13.19
C VAL A 43 -8.45 0.98 14.59
N MET A 44 -8.94 2.21 14.69
CA MET A 44 -9.06 2.95 15.95
C MET A 44 -10.41 2.72 16.61
N GLU A 45 -11.48 2.77 15.80
CA GLU A 45 -12.87 2.54 16.24
C GLU A 45 -13.64 1.74 15.21
N GLY A 46 -14.59 0.93 15.68
CA GLY A 46 -15.47 0.13 14.83
C GLY A 46 -14.80 -1.08 14.22
N SER A 47 -15.25 -1.46 13.03
CA SER A 47 -14.74 -2.62 12.31
C SER A 47 -14.93 -2.46 10.79
N LEU A 48 -14.15 -3.22 10.02
CA LEU A 48 -14.29 -3.31 8.60
C LEU A 48 -13.78 -4.68 8.10
N PHE A 49 -14.07 -5.01 6.85
CA PHE A 49 -13.67 -6.25 6.20
C PHE A 49 -12.77 -5.94 5.02
N PHE A 50 -11.65 -6.64 4.96
CA PHE A 50 -10.78 -6.66 3.80
C PHE A 50 -10.99 -7.95 3.02
N TYR A 51 -10.87 -7.87 1.71
CA TYR A 51 -10.86 -9.03 0.83
C TYR A 51 -9.56 -8.97 0.02
N ILE A 52 -8.67 -9.93 0.25
CA ILE A 52 -7.40 -10.10 -0.46
C ILE A 52 -7.46 -11.44 -1.16
N ASP A 53 -7.28 -11.46 -2.48
CA ASP A 53 -7.39 -12.68 -3.29
C ASP A 53 -8.64 -13.51 -2.98
N GLU A 54 -9.78 -12.83 -2.75
CA GLU A 54 -11.09 -13.40 -2.41
C GLU A 54 -11.22 -13.98 -0.99
N VAL A 55 -10.16 -13.91 -0.19
CA VAL A 55 -10.20 -14.27 1.24
C VAL A 55 -10.63 -13.06 2.08
N GLU A 56 -11.56 -13.29 2.99
CA GLU A 56 -12.09 -12.26 3.89
C GLU A 56 -11.25 -12.14 5.16
N TYR A 57 -10.87 -10.91 5.49
CA TYR A 57 -10.14 -10.54 6.69
C TYR A 57 -10.95 -9.53 7.50
N PRO A 58 -11.67 -9.97 8.55
CA PRO A 58 -12.32 -9.05 9.48
C PRO A 58 -11.27 -8.32 10.31
N LEU A 59 -11.44 -7.02 10.47
CA LEU A 59 -10.56 -6.18 11.26
C LEU A 59 -11.38 -5.29 12.20
N LYS A 60 -11.01 -5.24 13.47
CA LYS A 60 -11.69 -4.46 14.53
C LYS A 60 -10.73 -3.52 15.25
N ALA A 61 -11.29 -2.66 16.09
CA ALA A 61 -10.52 -1.71 16.88
C ALA A 61 -9.37 -2.39 17.65
N GLY A 62 -8.17 -1.78 17.57
CA GLY A 62 -6.94 -2.29 18.15
C GLY A 62 -6.19 -3.31 17.29
N GLU A 63 -6.68 -3.60 16.10
CA GLU A 63 -6.03 -4.50 15.13
C GLU A 63 -5.47 -3.75 13.93
N PHE A 64 -4.53 -4.38 13.23
CA PHE A 64 -3.99 -3.86 11.98
C PHE A 64 -3.85 -4.97 10.93
N LEU A 65 -3.78 -4.56 9.67
CA LEU A 65 -3.56 -5.42 8.52
C LEU A 65 -2.50 -4.81 7.61
N ILE A 66 -1.56 -5.62 7.14
CA ILE A 66 -0.58 -5.24 6.12
C ILE A 66 -1.05 -5.76 4.77
N ILE A 67 -1.21 -4.85 3.80
CA ILE A 67 -1.41 -5.15 2.38
C ILE A 67 -0.07 -5.01 1.69
N ASN A 68 0.35 -6.03 0.99
CA ASN A 68 1.62 -6.02 0.28
C ASN A 68 1.53 -5.25 -1.04
N SER A 69 2.69 -4.82 -1.52
CA SER A 69 2.79 -4.22 -2.85
C SER A 69 2.19 -5.16 -3.90
N ASN A 70 1.37 -4.60 -4.78
CA ASN A 70 0.73 -5.29 -5.89
C ASN A 70 -0.34 -6.33 -5.47
N GLU A 71 -0.73 -6.38 -4.25
CA GLU A 71 -1.80 -7.23 -3.74
C GLU A 71 -3.16 -6.63 -4.09
N VAL A 72 -4.01 -7.40 -4.79
CA VAL A 72 -5.36 -6.95 -5.15
C VAL A 72 -6.26 -7.08 -3.93
N HIS A 73 -6.84 -5.99 -3.52
CA HIS A 73 -7.69 -5.95 -2.34
C HIS A 73 -8.91 -5.04 -2.52
N SER A 74 -9.92 -5.26 -1.68
CA SER A 74 -11.10 -4.41 -1.53
C SER A 74 -11.49 -4.28 -0.08
N ILE A 75 -12.28 -3.25 0.23
CA ILE A 75 -12.66 -2.91 1.61
C ILE A 75 -14.17 -2.76 1.67
N GLN A 76 -14.78 -3.33 2.70
CA GLN A 76 -16.17 -3.11 3.06
C GLN A 76 -16.25 -2.65 4.51
N ALA A 77 -16.85 -1.50 4.73
CA ALA A 77 -17.08 -0.94 6.07
C ALA A 77 -18.60 -0.79 6.30
N PRO A 78 -19.26 -1.85 6.77
CA PRO A 78 -20.72 -1.84 6.95
C PRO A 78 -21.16 -0.98 8.12
N VAL A 79 -20.25 -0.69 9.04
CA VAL A 79 -20.49 0.14 10.23
C VAL A 79 -19.55 1.34 10.27
N ARG A 80 -19.86 2.33 11.08
CA ARG A 80 -18.94 3.44 11.35
C ARG A 80 -17.59 2.89 11.82
N ASN A 81 -16.52 3.45 11.27
CA ASN A 81 -15.16 3.14 11.69
C ASN A 81 -14.26 4.36 11.56
N GLU A 82 -13.16 4.33 12.31
CA GLU A 82 -12.02 5.24 12.17
C GLU A 82 -10.77 4.38 12.01
N THR A 83 -10.07 4.57 10.90
CA THR A 83 -8.93 3.72 10.53
C THR A 83 -7.78 4.59 10.04
N ILE A 84 -6.63 4.48 10.69
CA ILE A 84 -5.39 5.10 10.22
C ILE A 84 -4.86 4.26 9.06
N VAL A 85 -4.52 4.92 7.95
CA VAL A 85 -3.95 4.29 6.76
C VAL A 85 -2.56 4.85 6.52
N LEU A 86 -1.55 3.97 6.54
CA LEU A 86 -0.15 4.27 6.27
C LEU A 86 0.28 3.56 4.99
N GLN A 87 0.55 4.33 3.93
CA GLN A 87 1.01 3.82 2.63
C GLN A 87 2.50 4.10 2.45
N ILE A 88 3.31 3.04 2.34
CA ILE A 88 4.77 3.06 2.34
C ILE A 88 5.30 2.69 0.96
N PRO A 89 5.91 3.61 0.21
CA PRO A 89 6.55 3.28 -1.07
C PRO A 89 7.66 2.25 -0.88
N LEU A 90 7.76 1.26 -1.77
CA LEU A 90 8.76 0.18 -1.71
C LEU A 90 10.21 0.69 -1.61
N LYS A 91 10.50 1.87 -2.14
CA LYS A 91 11.83 2.49 -2.06
C LYS A 91 12.33 2.68 -0.61
N GLN A 92 11.44 2.69 0.38
CA GLN A 92 11.84 2.80 1.79
C GLN A 92 12.54 1.53 2.32
N PHE A 93 12.42 0.43 1.58
CA PHE A 93 13.03 -0.86 1.93
C PHE A 93 14.23 -1.22 1.03
N THR A 94 14.72 -0.29 0.19
CA THR A 94 15.76 -0.59 -0.82
C THR A 94 17.04 -1.15 -0.23
N ASP A 95 17.45 -0.72 0.96
CA ASP A 95 18.65 -1.19 1.64
C ASP A 95 18.60 -2.67 2.05
N TYR A 96 17.38 -3.25 2.07
CA TYR A 96 17.13 -4.66 2.39
C TYR A 96 16.96 -5.55 1.17
N PHE A 97 16.99 -4.96 -0.06
CA PHE A 97 16.68 -5.67 -1.30
C PHE A 97 17.91 -6.12 -2.10
N THR A 98 19.13 -5.87 -1.66
CA THR A 98 20.35 -6.11 -2.45
C THR A 98 20.55 -7.55 -2.91
N ALA A 99 19.88 -8.53 -2.26
CA ALA A 99 19.96 -9.94 -2.64
C ALA A 99 18.61 -10.56 -3.06
N GLN A 100 17.50 -9.99 -2.65
CA GLN A 100 16.15 -10.50 -2.96
C GLN A 100 15.26 -9.36 -3.43
N ARG A 101 14.84 -9.43 -4.69
CA ARG A 101 14.04 -8.39 -5.37
C ARG A 101 12.58 -8.30 -4.90
N PHE A 102 12.22 -9.00 -3.82
CA PHE A 102 10.85 -9.11 -3.38
C PHE A 102 10.77 -9.14 -1.87
N ILE A 103 9.99 -8.24 -1.29
CA ILE A 103 9.67 -8.24 0.13
C ILE A 103 8.16 -8.39 0.31
N ARG A 104 7.77 -9.37 1.10
CA ARG A 104 6.41 -9.56 1.58
C ARG A 104 6.40 -9.55 3.10
N PHE A 105 5.26 -9.16 3.61
CA PHE A 105 4.98 -9.14 5.03
C PHE A 105 3.68 -9.92 5.28
N HIS A 106 3.62 -10.62 6.39
CA HIS A 106 2.37 -11.21 6.87
C HIS A 106 1.85 -10.40 8.06
N SER A 107 0.56 -10.25 8.15
CA SER A 107 -0.08 -9.72 9.33
C SER A 107 -0.45 -10.86 10.27
N ARG A 108 0.03 -10.80 11.51
CA ARG A 108 -0.28 -11.82 12.54
C ARG A 108 -1.61 -11.56 13.23
N ASN A 109 -2.17 -10.38 13.07
CA ASN A 109 -3.41 -9.97 13.73
C ASN A 109 -4.68 -10.37 12.98
N VAL A 110 -4.56 -11.02 11.81
CA VAL A 110 -5.70 -11.38 10.99
C VAL A 110 -5.75 -12.89 10.78
N ARG A 111 -6.92 -13.48 10.99
CA ARG A 111 -7.16 -14.91 10.76
C ARG A 111 -7.44 -15.15 9.29
N HIS A 112 -6.71 -16.07 8.68
CA HIS A 112 -7.13 -16.67 7.42
C HIS A 112 -8.44 -17.44 7.61
N ARG A 113 -9.38 -17.31 6.67
CA ARG A 113 -10.65 -18.06 6.70
C ARG A 113 -10.45 -19.57 6.63
N GLU A 114 -9.31 -20.02 6.12
CA GLU A 114 -8.92 -21.44 6.10
C GLU A 114 -8.60 -21.99 7.49
N ASP A 115 -8.28 -21.11 8.45
CA ASP A 115 -8.02 -21.47 9.84
C ASP A 115 -9.32 -21.55 10.69
N VAL A 116 -10.47 -21.83 10.08
CA VAL A 116 -11.77 -21.93 10.78
C VAL A 116 -11.74 -22.93 11.94
N TYR A 117 -10.79 -23.85 11.93
CA TYR A 117 -10.54 -24.84 12.99
C TYR A 117 -9.38 -24.49 13.92
N ALA A 118 -8.68 -23.38 13.66
CA ALA A 118 -7.66 -22.92 14.62
C ALA A 118 -8.33 -22.42 15.90
N PRO A 119 -7.76 -22.74 17.09
CA PRO A 119 -8.30 -22.25 18.34
C PRO A 119 -8.40 -20.73 18.31
N VAL A 120 -9.44 -20.19 18.98
CA VAL A 120 -9.71 -18.76 19.12
C VAL A 120 -8.41 -17.98 19.19
N ALA A 121 -8.23 -16.98 18.32
CA ALA A 121 -6.98 -16.24 18.20
C ALA A 121 -6.45 -15.92 19.59
N SER A 122 -5.19 -16.25 19.78
CA SER A 122 -4.43 -15.70 20.88
C SER A 122 -4.60 -14.18 20.87
N GLU A 123 -4.66 -13.58 22.04
CA GLU A 123 -4.64 -12.11 22.16
C GLU A 123 -3.48 -11.54 21.33
N PRO A 124 -3.61 -10.29 20.81
CA PRO A 124 -2.54 -9.65 20.08
C PRO A 124 -1.23 -9.72 20.88
N SER A 125 -0.15 -10.12 20.20
CA SER A 125 1.16 -10.17 20.83
C SER A 125 1.61 -8.78 21.29
N GLU A 126 2.56 -8.69 22.20
CA GLU A 126 3.14 -7.40 22.60
C GLU A 126 3.74 -6.63 21.41
N THR A 127 4.26 -7.35 20.43
CA THR A 127 4.74 -6.74 19.18
C THR A 127 3.62 -6.18 18.34
N ASP A 128 2.47 -6.85 18.27
CA ASP A 128 1.29 -6.34 17.56
C ASP A 128 0.74 -5.07 18.24
N LYS A 129 0.63 -5.08 19.57
CA LYS A 129 0.24 -3.91 20.35
C LYS A 129 1.23 -2.74 20.14
N ARG A 130 2.53 -3.06 20.07
CA ARG A 130 3.56 -2.06 19.79
C ARG A 130 3.41 -1.46 18.39
N MET A 131 3.14 -2.26 17.36
CA MET A 131 2.88 -1.77 16.00
C MET A 131 1.70 -0.82 15.97
N VAL A 132 0.57 -1.21 16.57
CA VAL A 132 -0.63 -0.36 16.68
C VAL A 132 -0.29 0.96 17.38
N SER A 133 0.40 0.90 18.51
CA SER A 133 0.81 2.10 19.28
C SER A 133 1.70 3.05 18.46
N LEU A 134 2.66 2.50 17.71
CA LEU A 134 3.55 3.31 16.87
C LEU A 134 2.80 4.01 15.74
N ILE A 135 1.83 3.34 15.10
CA ILE A 135 1.03 3.94 14.04
C ILE A 135 0.12 5.04 14.59
N GLN A 136 -0.45 4.85 15.78
CA GLN A 136 -1.21 5.87 16.49
C GLN A 136 -0.35 7.08 16.86
N ASP A 137 0.87 6.83 17.38
CA ASP A 137 1.83 7.88 17.69
C ASP A 137 2.25 8.65 16.44
N LEU A 138 2.53 7.94 15.34
CA LEU A 138 2.88 8.54 14.05
C LEU A 138 1.78 9.50 13.59
N TYR A 139 0.52 9.08 13.68
CA TYR A 139 -0.62 9.91 13.29
C TYR A 139 -0.80 11.12 14.22
N ARG A 140 -0.65 10.94 15.54
CA ARG A 140 -0.72 12.03 16.51
C ARG A 140 0.35 13.09 16.27
N ILE A 141 1.61 12.67 16.03
CA ILE A 141 2.73 13.57 15.71
C ILE A 141 2.43 14.31 14.39
N TYR A 142 1.89 13.63 13.40
CA TYR A 142 1.53 14.23 12.12
C TYR A 142 0.48 15.34 12.25
N LEU A 143 -0.49 15.17 13.16
CA LEU A 143 -1.52 16.18 13.42
C LEU A 143 -1.01 17.36 14.26
N SER A 144 -0.20 17.11 15.28
CA SER A 144 0.24 18.15 16.23
C SER A 144 1.20 19.14 15.60
N LYS A 145 2.09 18.69 14.69
CA LYS A 145 3.12 19.50 14.03
C LYS A 145 3.93 20.38 15.00
N GLU A 146 4.19 19.86 16.20
CA GLU A 146 5.01 20.56 17.20
C GLU A 146 6.43 20.78 16.69
N THR A 147 7.16 21.74 17.27
CA THR A 147 8.55 22.02 16.89
C THR A 147 9.40 20.76 16.90
N GLY A 148 10.03 20.46 15.75
CA GLY A 148 10.87 19.28 15.57
C GLY A 148 10.07 17.99 15.24
N TYR A 149 8.78 18.10 14.94
CA TYR A 149 7.95 16.94 14.58
C TYR A 149 8.52 16.16 13.39
N GLU A 150 9.21 16.80 12.46
CA GLU A 150 9.82 16.15 11.29
C GLU A 150 10.86 15.10 11.67
N PHE A 151 11.62 15.35 12.74
CA PHE A 151 12.57 14.36 13.26
C PHE A 151 11.85 13.24 13.99
N ARG A 152 10.87 13.58 14.82
CA ARG A 152 10.13 12.62 15.63
C ARG A 152 9.29 11.68 14.75
N ILE A 153 8.60 12.21 13.73
CA ILE A 153 7.80 11.42 12.82
C ILE A 153 8.67 10.42 12.04
N ARG A 154 9.88 10.83 11.63
CA ARG A 154 10.83 9.92 10.96
C ARG A 154 11.34 8.84 11.91
N ALA A 155 11.66 9.18 13.15
CA ALA A 155 12.11 8.21 14.16
C ALA A 155 11.06 7.11 14.38
N VAL A 156 9.81 7.49 14.61
CA VAL A 156 8.69 6.53 14.76
C VAL A 156 8.46 5.73 13.47
N PHE A 157 8.54 6.37 12.31
CA PHE A 157 8.42 5.69 11.03
C PHE A 157 9.51 4.63 10.82
N TYR A 158 10.77 4.93 11.13
CA TYR A 158 11.85 3.94 11.04
C TYR A 158 11.69 2.80 12.05
N GLU A 159 11.11 3.04 13.22
CA GLU A 159 10.78 1.97 14.17
C GLU A 159 9.69 1.04 13.62
N ILE A 160 8.68 1.59 12.93
CA ILE A 160 7.69 0.80 12.20
C ILE A 160 8.36 -0.08 11.13
N LEU A 161 9.25 0.51 10.30
CA LEU A 161 9.99 -0.25 9.29
C LEU A 161 10.86 -1.36 9.91
N TYR A 162 11.50 -1.07 11.04
CA TYR A 162 12.26 -2.07 11.79
C TYR A 162 11.39 -3.24 12.22
N LEU A 163 10.23 -2.98 12.83
CA LEU A 163 9.31 -4.05 13.23
C LEU A 163 8.78 -4.85 12.03
N MET A 164 8.46 -4.17 10.93
CA MET A 164 8.03 -4.84 9.71
C MET A 164 9.09 -5.85 9.24
N VAL A 165 10.35 -5.42 9.16
CA VAL A 165 11.43 -6.28 8.65
C VAL A 165 11.83 -7.38 9.64
N SER A 166 11.87 -7.06 10.93
CA SER A 166 12.34 -7.99 11.97
C SER A 166 11.31 -9.04 12.38
N THR A 167 10.00 -8.69 12.29
CA THR A 167 8.94 -9.54 12.83
C THR A 167 7.97 -10.06 11.77
N TYR A 168 7.57 -9.20 10.83
CA TYR A 168 6.47 -9.51 9.90
C TYR A 168 6.94 -9.93 8.52
N ARG A 169 8.23 -9.93 8.24
CA ARG A 169 8.77 -10.32 6.94
C ARG A 169 8.57 -11.81 6.67
N GLU A 170 7.98 -12.14 5.51
CA GLU A 170 7.92 -13.51 5.00
C GLU A 170 9.30 -13.94 4.50
N THR A 171 9.77 -15.12 4.93
CA THR A 171 11.07 -15.69 4.54
C THR A 171 10.96 -16.65 3.37
N GLU A 172 9.79 -17.24 3.14
CA GLU A 172 9.50 -18.17 2.06
C GLU A 172 8.42 -17.60 1.13
N VAL A 173 8.73 -17.48 -0.16
CA VAL A 173 7.80 -16.99 -1.18
C VAL A 173 7.79 -17.99 -2.34
N GLU A 174 6.60 -18.41 -2.78
CA GLU A 174 6.46 -19.37 -3.87
C GLU A 174 6.94 -18.82 -5.23
N GLU A 175 7.47 -19.71 -6.07
CA GLU A 175 8.04 -19.34 -7.38
C GLU A 175 6.99 -18.76 -8.35
N SER A 176 5.74 -19.16 -8.23
CA SER A 176 4.61 -18.65 -9.01
C SER A 176 4.30 -17.18 -8.67
N GLU A 177 4.36 -16.81 -7.38
CA GLU A 177 4.20 -15.46 -6.89
C GLU A 177 5.37 -14.57 -7.33
N LEU A 178 6.60 -15.11 -7.32
CA LEU A 178 7.78 -14.41 -7.82
C LEU A 178 7.65 -14.01 -9.30
N LYS A 179 7.03 -14.85 -10.15
CA LYS A 179 6.83 -14.52 -11.58
C LYS A 179 5.82 -13.40 -11.81
N ASN A 180 4.72 -13.41 -11.07
CA ASN A 180 3.74 -12.32 -11.13
C ASN A 180 4.31 -11.03 -10.57
N SER A 181 5.00 -11.11 -9.45
CA SER A 181 5.65 -9.98 -8.82
C SER A 181 6.67 -9.31 -9.74
N ARG A 182 7.53 -10.06 -10.45
CA ARG A 182 8.50 -9.48 -11.40
C ARG A 182 7.85 -8.63 -12.49
N ARG A 183 6.66 -9.02 -12.97
CA ARG A 183 5.91 -8.25 -13.98
C ARG A 183 5.32 -6.98 -13.40
N LEU A 184 4.81 -7.07 -12.18
CA LEU A 184 4.26 -5.93 -11.45
C LEU A 184 5.37 -4.97 -11.01
N ASP A 185 6.53 -5.48 -10.60
CA ASP A 185 7.74 -4.68 -10.35
C ASP A 185 8.21 -3.91 -11.59
N ALA A 186 8.17 -4.55 -12.75
CA ALA A 186 8.51 -3.90 -14.01
C ALA A 186 7.54 -2.75 -14.29
N LEU A 187 6.23 -2.99 -14.14
CA LEU A 187 5.22 -1.94 -14.29
C LEU A 187 5.38 -0.84 -13.23
N SER A 188 5.68 -1.22 -11.99
CA SER A 188 5.96 -0.28 -10.89
C SER A 188 7.10 0.68 -11.22
N LYS A 189 8.22 0.18 -11.74
CA LYS A 189 9.35 1.02 -12.17
C LYS A 189 8.96 2.00 -13.27
N ILE A 190 8.19 1.53 -14.25
CA ILE A 190 7.70 2.36 -15.34
C ILE A 190 6.75 3.45 -14.82
N THR A 191 5.81 3.08 -13.95
CA THR A 191 4.85 4.04 -13.39
C THR A 191 5.50 5.02 -12.42
N THR A 192 6.56 4.61 -11.72
CA THR A 192 7.39 5.51 -10.90
C THR A 192 8.10 6.53 -11.78
N TYR A 193 8.75 6.09 -12.86
CA TYR A 193 9.37 6.98 -13.84
C TYR A 193 8.34 7.96 -14.42
N MET A 194 7.16 7.48 -14.81
CA MET A 194 6.08 8.34 -15.31
C MET A 194 5.65 9.41 -14.28
N ARG A 195 5.66 9.10 -12.99
CA ARG A 195 5.35 10.07 -11.93
C ARG A 195 6.45 11.13 -11.74
N GLU A 196 7.69 10.73 -11.89
CA GLU A 196 8.84 11.65 -11.75
C GLU A 196 8.96 12.58 -12.96
N HIS A 197 8.51 12.11 -14.14
CA HIS A 197 8.62 12.80 -15.42
C HIS A 197 7.27 13.19 -16.05
N TYR A 198 6.20 13.29 -15.27
CA TYR A 198 4.83 13.49 -15.78
C TYR A 198 4.63 14.79 -16.58
N ARG A 199 5.50 15.78 -16.39
CA ARG A 199 5.48 17.06 -17.15
C ARG A 199 6.08 16.95 -18.55
N GLU A 200 6.85 15.90 -18.82
CA GLU A 200 7.49 15.66 -20.10
C GLU A 200 6.51 15.04 -21.13
N ASP A 201 6.87 15.11 -22.43
CA ASP A 201 6.12 14.44 -23.49
C ASP A 201 6.43 12.94 -23.53
N LEU A 202 5.93 12.19 -22.54
CA LEU A 202 6.13 10.75 -22.44
C LEU A 202 5.30 10.01 -23.49
N LYS A 203 5.99 9.16 -24.27
CA LYS A 203 5.39 8.29 -25.29
C LYS A 203 5.58 6.82 -24.90
N LEU A 204 4.57 6.00 -25.20
CA LEU A 204 4.64 4.55 -24.90
C LEU A 204 5.89 3.91 -25.52
N SER A 205 6.19 4.25 -26.78
CA SER A 205 7.36 3.70 -27.50
C SER A 205 8.70 4.10 -26.85
N GLY A 206 8.81 5.35 -26.38
CA GLY A 206 10.01 5.81 -25.69
C GLY A 206 10.23 5.06 -24.37
N LEU A 207 9.16 4.86 -23.59
CA LEU A 207 9.23 4.09 -22.35
C LEU A 207 9.49 2.61 -22.63
N ALA A 208 8.84 2.02 -23.62
CA ALA A 208 9.07 0.64 -24.00
C ALA A 208 10.55 0.41 -24.35
N ALA A 209 11.14 1.27 -25.18
CA ALA A 209 12.56 1.20 -25.53
C ALA A 209 13.46 1.38 -24.30
N MET A 210 13.18 2.35 -23.43
CA MET A 210 13.98 2.65 -22.23
C MET A 210 14.01 1.46 -21.25
N PHE A 211 12.88 0.76 -21.08
CA PHE A 211 12.78 -0.36 -20.16
C PHE A 211 13.00 -1.74 -20.82
N GLY A 212 13.39 -1.78 -22.10
CA GLY A 212 13.71 -3.01 -22.82
C GLY A 212 12.49 -3.85 -23.20
N TYR A 213 11.34 -3.22 -23.46
CA TYR A 213 10.10 -3.87 -23.87
C TYR A 213 9.69 -3.48 -25.30
N SER A 214 8.83 -4.28 -25.92
CA SER A 214 8.10 -3.84 -27.11
C SER A 214 6.87 -3.02 -26.74
N ASP A 215 6.46 -2.10 -27.61
CA ASP A 215 5.25 -1.28 -27.44
C ASP A 215 4.00 -2.14 -27.17
N ALA A 216 3.87 -3.24 -27.93
CA ALA A 216 2.77 -4.16 -27.77
C ALA A 216 2.77 -4.87 -26.41
N TYR A 217 3.95 -5.23 -25.90
CA TYR A 217 4.07 -5.86 -24.58
C TYR A 217 3.73 -4.86 -23.48
N LEU A 218 4.30 -3.66 -23.52
CA LEU A 218 4.02 -2.62 -22.53
C LEU A 218 2.56 -2.19 -22.55
N SER A 219 1.94 -2.05 -23.73
CA SER A 219 0.51 -1.76 -23.86
C SER A 219 -0.36 -2.84 -23.20
N ARG A 220 -0.01 -4.13 -23.41
CA ARG A 220 -0.71 -5.24 -22.73
C ARG A 220 -0.52 -5.22 -21.22
N MET A 221 0.67 -4.86 -20.72
CA MET A 221 0.93 -4.73 -19.29
C MET A 221 0.02 -3.67 -18.66
N PHE A 222 -0.08 -2.48 -19.25
CA PHE A 222 -0.99 -1.45 -18.75
C PHE A 222 -2.44 -1.94 -18.71
N ARG A 223 -2.94 -2.52 -19.80
CA ARG A 223 -4.30 -3.05 -19.86
C ARG A 223 -4.55 -4.18 -18.87
N LYS A 224 -3.58 -5.08 -18.70
CA LYS A 224 -3.71 -6.24 -17.82
C LYS A 224 -3.64 -5.87 -16.35
N TYR A 225 -2.70 -5.03 -15.96
CA TYR A 225 -2.35 -4.78 -14.56
C TYR A 225 -2.80 -3.42 -14.04
N ALA A 226 -2.76 -2.36 -14.86
CA ALA A 226 -3.30 -1.05 -14.50
C ALA A 226 -4.78 -0.87 -14.88
N LYS A 227 -5.36 -1.80 -15.68
CA LYS A 227 -6.74 -1.79 -16.21
C LYS A 227 -7.11 -0.57 -17.05
N VAL A 228 -6.16 0.28 -17.33
CA VAL A 228 -6.27 1.43 -18.22
C VAL A 228 -5.17 1.36 -19.27
N ASN A 229 -5.29 2.13 -20.33
CA ASN A 229 -4.19 2.27 -21.27
C ASN A 229 -3.15 3.29 -20.76
N PHE A 230 -1.94 3.26 -21.36
CA PHE A 230 -0.86 4.16 -21.01
C PHE A 230 -1.26 5.64 -21.00
N LYS A 231 -2.02 6.10 -22.01
CA LYS A 231 -2.41 7.50 -22.15
C LYS A 231 -3.35 7.93 -21.02
N THR A 232 -4.32 7.10 -20.70
CA THR A 232 -5.23 7.33 -19.56
C THR A 232 -4.44 7.37 -18.26
N TYR A 233 -3.56 6.40 -18.03
CA TYR A 233 -2.74 6.35 -16.82
C TYR A 233 -1.87 7.62 -16.65
N LEU A 234 -1.25 8.12 -17.73
CA LEU A 234 -0.47 9.37 -17.69
C LEU A 234 -1.37 10.59 -17.40
N GLN A 235 -2.59 10.62 -17.95
CA GLN A 235 -3.55 11.69 -17.64
C GLN A 235 -3.96 11.66 -16.16
N ASP A 236 -4.21 10.49 -15.60
CA ASP A 236 -4.57 10.34 -14.18
C ASP A 236 -3.45 10.85 -13.27
N ILE A 237 -2.19 10.54 -13.59
CA ILE A 237 -1.03 11.11 -12.89
C ILE A 237 -1.06 12.65 -12.95
N ARG A 238 -1.20 13.22 -14.14
CA ARG A 238 -1.21 14.68 -14.35
C ARG A 238 -2.34 15.35 -13.59
N MET A 239 -3.53 14.77 -13.61
CA MET A 239 -4.69 15.28 -12.88
C MET A 239 -4.49 15.22 -11.36
N ALA A 240 -3.92 14.13 -10.84
CA ALA A 240 -3.64 13.99 -9.41
C ALA A 240 -2.66 15.06 -8.92
N TYR A 241 -1.61 15.35 -9.69
CA TYR A 241 -0.66 16.42 -9.36
C TYR A 241 -1.26 17.81 -9.52
N ALA A 242 -2.04 18.08 -10.57
CA ALA A 242 -2.73 19.35 -10.76
C ALA A 242 -3.71 19.64 -9.61
N TYR A 243 -4.49 18.64 -9.19
CA TYR A 243 -5.39 18.77 -8.05
C TYR A 243 -4.64 19.13 -6.76
N ARG A 244 -3.49 18.47 -6.52
CA ARG A 244 -2.66 18.77 -5.35
C ARG A 244 -2.08 20.19 -5.38
N GLU A 245 -1.64 20.67 -6.56
CA GLU A 245 -1.10 22.04 -6.71
C GLU A 245 -2.21 23.12 -6.52
N LEU A 246 -3.48 22.79 -6.78
CA LEU A 246 -4.61 23.72 -6.56
C LEU A 246 -5.05 23.80 -5.09
N LEU A 247 -4.72 22.81 -4.26
CA LEU A 247 -5.09 22.77 -2.85
C LEU A 247 -4.03 23.37 -1.91
N ASN A 248 -2.84 23.68 -2.43
CA ASN A 248 -1.71 24.32 -1.74
C ASN A 248 -1.59 25.78 -2.18
#